data_06a6b249cdbf01b27d082ac81a5b6668
#
_entry.id   06a6b249cdbf01b27d082ac81a5b6668
#
_cell.length_a   1.000
_cell.length_b   1.000
_cell.length_c   1.000
_cell.angle_alpha   90.00
_cell.angle_beta   90.00
_cell.angle_gamma   90.00
#
_symmetry.space_group_name_H-M   'P 1'
#
loop_
_entity.id
_entity.type
_entity.pdbx_description
1 polymer ?
#
loop_
_entity_poly.entity_id
_entity_poly.type
_entity_poly.pdbx_seq_one_letter_code
_entity_poly.pdbx_strand_id
1 'polypeptide(L)'
;KELTFHLKPFSFKHTGLFPEQAANWDWFSKKIYDAKKSGRDVKVLNLFAYTGGATLAAAAAGAAVTHVDASKGMVTWAKENAVSSGLGDAPIRWLVDDCVKFVEREIRRGNHYDAIIMDPPSYGRGPKGEIWKIEESVYPLVQLCAKLLTDKPLFFLINSYTTGLQPAVLTYMISTALKKFDGKVTASEIGLSVSSNGLVLPCGASGRFESIC
;
A
#
# COMPACT_ATOMS: atom_id res chain seq x y z
N LYS A 1 -3.93 -6.18 -17.49
CA LYS A 1 -2.63 -6.86 -17.73
C LYS A 1 -2.48 -7.94 -16.65
N GLU A 2 -2.17 -9.16 -17.04
CA GLU A 2 -1.89 -10.25 -16.10
C GLU A 2 -0.58 -9.95 -15.36
N LEU A 3 -0.57 -10.21 -14.06
CA LEU A 3 0.61 -10.10 -13.20
C LEU A 3 1.10 -11.49 -12.85
N THR A 4 2.41 -11.70 -12.89
CA THR A 4 3.07 -12.95 -12.56
C THR A 4 3.91 -12.78 -11.29
N PHE A 5 3.69 -13.65 -10.31
CA PHE A 5 4.41 -13.62 -9.04
C PHE A 5 5.17 -14.93 -8.81
N HIS A 6 6.42 -14.82 -8.40
CA HIS A 6 7.19 -15.95 -7.91
C HIS A 6 6.74 -16.27 -6.48
N LEU A 7 6.26 -17.47 -6.27
CA LEU A 7 5.93 -17.96 -4.93
C LEU A 7 7.10 -18.78 -4.39
N LYS A 8 7.54 -18.49 -3.18
CA LYS A 8 8.64 -19.21 -2.51
C LYS A 8 8.19 -19.64 -1.12
N PRO A 9 8.34 -20.90 -0.71
CA PRO A 9 8.14 -21.29 0.68
C PRO A 9 9.08 -20.49 1.57
N PHE A 10 8.55 -19.84 2.61
CA PHE A 10 9.32 -19.03 3.52
C PHE A 10 9.17 -19.53 4.96
N SER A 11 10.21 -19.35 5.79
CA SER A 11 10.27 -19.85 7.17
C SER A 11 9.14 -19.35 8.08
N PHE A 12 8.50 -18.23 7.74
CA PHE A 12 7.40 -17.60 8.48
C PHE A 12 6.01 -17.98 7.98
N LYS A 13 5.84 -19.11 7.30
CA LYS A 13 4.55 -19.58 6.71
C LYS A 13 3.95 -18.63 5.65
N HIS A 14 4.74 -17.73 5.08
CA HIS A 14 4.36 -16.87 3.97
C HIS A 14 4.87 -17.43 2.65
N THR A 15 4.14 -17.17 1.57
CA THR A 15 4.49 -17.65 0.22
C THR A 15 4.94 -16.54 -0.72
N GLY A 16 4.93 -15.30 -0.25
CA GLY A 16 5.31 -14.13 -1.03
C GLY A 16 4.14 -13.38 -1.66
N LEU A 17 2.90 -13.83 -1.45
CA LEU A 17 1.70 -13.16 -1.96
C LEU A 17 0.56 -13.28 -0.96
N PHE A 18 -0.24 -12.24 -0.86
CA PHE A 18 -1.47 -12.16 -0.07
C PHE A 18 -2.65 -11.98 -1.04
N PRO A 19 -3.28 -13.07 -1.50
CA PRO A 19 -4.27 -13.04 -2.57
C PRO A 19 -5.55 -12.29 -2.22
N GLU A 20 -5.91 -12.19 -0.93
CA GLU A 20 -7.04 -11.38 -0.46
C GLU A 20 -6.88 -9.90 -0.78
N GLN A 21 -5.64 -9.42 -0.98
CA GLN A 21 -5.35 -8.05 -1.39
C GLN A 21 -5.79 -7.73 -2.83
N ALA A 22 -6.16 -8.71 -3.63
CA ALA A 22 -6.67 -8.52 -4.98
C ALA A 22 -7.88 -7.56 -5.00
N ALA A 23 -8.75 -7.62 -3.99
CA ALA A 23 -9.88 -6.69 -3.86
C ALA A 23 -9.43 -5.21 -3.72
N ASN A 24 -8.27 -4.97 -3.11
CA ASN A 24 -7.67 -3.64 -3.03
C ASN A 24 -6.99 -3.28 -4.35
N TRP A 25 -6.27 -4.24 -4.97
CA TRP A 25 -5.60 -3.99 -6.26
C TRP A 25 -6.59 -3.61 -7.35
N ASP A 26 -7.72 -4.29 -7.45
CA ASP A 26 -8.79 -3.98 -8.41
C ASP A 26 -9.36 -2.58 -8.14
N TRP A 27 -9.64 -2.26 -6.87
CA TRP A 27 -10.20 -0.99 -6.46
C TRP A 27 -9.29 0.20 -6.85
N PHE A 28 -8.03 0.19 -6.46
CA PHE A 28 -7.16 1.31 -6.75
C PHE A 28 -6.65 1.33 -8.20
N SER A 29 -6.49 0.17 -8.84
CA SER A 29 -6.10 0.10 -10.25
C SER A 29 -7.14 0.75 -11.15
N LYS A 30 -8.44 0.54 -10.85
CA LYS A 30 -9.51 1.23 -11.57
C LYS A 30 -9.39 2.75 -11.44
N LYS A 31 -9.15 3.26 -10.23
CA LYS A 31 -8.99 4.71 -9.98
C LYS A 31 -7.78 5.29 -10.73
N ILE A 32 -6.65 4.59 -10.69
CA ILE A 32 -5.44 5.00 -11.41
C ILE A 32 -5.72 5.02 -12.92
N TYR A 33 -6.33 3.97 -13.46
CA TYR A 33 -6.66 3.86 -14.87
C TYR A 33 -7.60 5.00 -15.32
N ASP A 34 -8.67 5.27 -14.55
CA ASP A 34 -9.62 6.33 -14.86
C ASP A 34 -8.95 7.72 -14.84
N ALA A 35 -8.08 7.98 -13.86
CA ALA A 35 -7.29 9.21 -13.77
C ALA A 35 -6.32 9.35 -14.96
N LYS A 36 -5.62 8.27 -15.33
CA LYS A 36 -4.72 8.26 -16.50
C LYS A 36 -5.48 8.52 -17.80
N LYS A 37 -6.66 7.92 -17.96
CA LYS A 37 -7.52 8.16 -19.12
C LYS A 37 -7.98 9.61 -19.25
N SER A 38 -8.13 10.33 -18.13
CA SER A 38 -8.42 11.78 -18.12
C SER A 38 -7.18 12.66 -18.36
N GLY A 39 -6.01 12.07 -18.61
CA GLY A 39 -4.75 12.78 -18.84
C GLY A 39 -3.96 13.15 -17.59
N ARG A 40 -4.39 12.68 -16.40
CA ARG A 40 -3.69 12.94 -15.14
C ARG A 40 -2.51 11.98 -14.98
N ASP A 41 -1.33 12.50 -14.68
CA ASP A 41 -0.23 11.69 -14.18
C ASP A 41 -0.46 11.32 -12.72
N VAL A 42 -0.22 10.04 -12.39
CA VAL A 42 -0.48 9.50 -11.06
C VAL A 42 0.82 9.00 -10.44
N LYS A 43 1.18 9.57 -9.29
CA LYS A 43 2.32 9.14 -8.47
C LYS A 43 1.80 8.42 -7.22
N VAL A 44 2.21 7.17 -7.05
CA VAL A 44 1.82 6.32 -5.91
C VAL A 44 3.03 6.06 -5.02
N LEU A 45 2.87 6.26 -3.72
CA LEU A 45 3.80 5.81 -2.70
C LEU A 45 3.29 4.51 -2.07
N ASN A 46 4.07 3.44 -2.14
CA ASN A 46 3.77 2.17 -1.48
C ASN A 46 4.81 1.92 -0.38
N LEU A 47 4.36 1.90 0.87
CA LEU A 47 5.15 1.69 2.09
C LEU A 47 4.92 0.28 2.64
N PHE A 48 5.95 -0.33 3.21
CA PHE A 48 5.95 -1.74 3.61
C PHE A 48 5.58 -2.63 2.43
N ALA A 49 6.21 -2.35 1.29
CA ALA A 49 5.71 -2.77 -0.01
C ALA A 49 5.98 -4.25 -0.34
N TYR A 50 6.71 -4.96 0.54
CA TYR A 50 6.94 -6.40 0.50
C TYR A 50 7.42 -6.89 -0.87
N THR A 51 6.83 -7.94 -1.43
CA THR A 51 7.17 -8.53 -2.74
C THR A 51 6.54 -7.81 -3.92
N GLY A 52 5.90 -6.65 -3.70
CA GLY A 52 5.48 -5.74 -4.73
C GLY A 52 4.07 -5.95 -5.29
N GLY A 53 3.20 -6.74 -4.66
CA GLY A 53 1.84 -6.96 -5.17
C GLY A 53 1.10 -5.67 -5.53
N ALA A 54 0.95 -4.77 -4.56
CA ALA A 54 0.32 -3.46 -4.77
C ALA A 54 1.12 -2.55 -5.71
N THR A 55 2.47 -2.61 -5.66
CA THR A 55 3.34 -1.86 -6.56
C THR A 55 3.09 -2.22 -8.03
N LEU A 56 3.06 -3.52 -8.33
CA LEU A 56 2.88 -4.01 -9.69
C LEU A 56 1.46 -3.72 -10.18
N ALA A 57 0.45 -3.87 -9.34
CA ALA A 57 -0.93 -3.54 -9.69
C ALA A 57 -1.08 -2.04 -10.04
N ALA A 58 -0.49 -1.14 -9.24
CA ALA A 58 -0.50 0.29 -9.51
C ALA A 58 0.28 0.66 -10.78
N ALA A 59 1.46 0.07 -11.00
CA ALA A 59 2.27 0.29 -12.20
C ALA A 59 1.59 -0.24 -13.46
N ALA A 60 0.95 -1.41 -13.40
CA ALA A 60 0.18 -1.97 -14.50
C ALA A 60 -1.02 -1.09 -14.89
N ALA A 61 -1.60 -0.36 -13.93
CA ALA A 61 -2.66 0.62 -14.17
C ALA A 61 -2.13 1.96 -14.72
N GLY A 62 -0.80 2.14 -14.82
CA GLY A 62 -0.15 3.32 -15.42
C GLY A 62 0.42 4.35 -14.45
N ALA A 63 0.50 4.06 -13.16
CA ALA A 63 1.11 4.96 -12.18
C ALA A 63 2.65 4.90 -12.21
N ALA A 64 3.29 6.02 -11.87
CA ALA A 64 4.66 6.03 -11.40
C ALA A 64 4.67 5.66 -9.90
N VAL A 65 5.41 4.61 -9.52
CA VAL A 65 5.34 4.06 -8.17
C VAL A 65 6.66 4.22 -7.44
N THR A 66 6.62 4.69 -6.20
CA THR A 66 7.74 4.63 -5.27
C THR A 66 7.50 3.47 -4.30
N HIS A 67 8.29 2.42 -4.43
CA HIS A 67 8.25 1.20 -3.63
C HIS A 67 9.27 1.29 -2.50
N VAL A 68 8.83 1.23 -1.26
CA VAL A 68 9.69 1.32 -0.06
C VAL A 68 9.47 0.13 0.84
N ASP A 69 10.53 -0.61 1.11
CA ASP A 69 10.55 -1.69 2.08
C ASP A 69 11.90 -1.74 2.80
N ALA A 70 11.92 -2.13 4.06
CA ALA A 70 13.14 -2.22 4.86
C ALA A 70 14.01 -3.41 4.48
N SER A 71 13.43 -4.45 3.89
CA SER A 71 14.11 -5.69 3.52
C SER A 71 14.65 -5.64 2.10
N LYS A 72 15.98 -5.68 1.96
CA LYS A 72 16.64 -5.80 0.65
C LYS A 72 16.17 -7.04 -0.12
N GLY A 73 15.96 -8.16 0.57
CA GLY A 73 15.49 -9.41 -0.04
C GLY A 73 14.10 -9.25 -0.64
N MET A 74 13.18 -8.56 0.05
CA MET A 74 11.82 -8.31 -0.44
C MET A 74 11.82 -7.36 -1.64
N VAL A 75 12.63 -6.30 -1.61
CA VAL A 75 12.77 -5.38 -2.76
C VAL A 75 13.37 -6.09 -3.97
N THR A 76 14.34 -6.99 -3.78
CA THR A 76 14.89 -7.80 -4.88
C THR A 76 13.82 -8.71 -5.48
N TRP A 77 13.08 -9.41 -4.63
CA TRP A 77 11.98 -10.27 -5.07
C TRP A 77 10.86 -9.49 -5.79
N ALA A 78 10.53 -8.28 -5.31
CA ALA A 78 9.58 -7.40 -5.99
C ALA A 78 10.05 -7.01 -7.40
N LYS A 79 11.36 -6.76 -7.60
CA LYS A 79 11.94 -6.51 -8.93
C LYS A 79 11.84 -7.74 -9.84
N GLU A 80 12.11 -8.94 -9.32
CA GLU A 80 11.95 -10.20 -10.06
C GLU A 80 10.48 -10.35 -10.53
N ASN A 81 9.53 -10.09 -9.64
CA ASN A 81 8.10 -10.11 -9.97
C ASN A 81 7.74 -9.06 -11.03
N ALA A 82 8.33 -7.86 -10.98
CA ALA A 82 8.12 -6.82 -11.99
C ALA A 82 8.59 -7.28 -13.37
N VAL A 83 9.78 -7.87 -13.46
CA VAL A 83 10.32 -8.41 -14.73
C VAL A 83 9.39 -9.50 -15.27
N SER A 84 8.99 -10.46 -14.45
CA SER A 84 8.10 -11.57 -14.85
C SER A 84 6.70 -11.11 -15.24
N SER A 85 6.25 -9.96 -14.74
CA SER A 85 4.99 -9.31 -15.10
C SER A 85 5.12 -8.39 -16.34
N GLY A 86 6.30 -8.34 -17.01
CA GLY A 86 6.56 -7.42 -18.12
C GLY A 86 6.51 -5.95 -17.72
N LEU A 87 6.89 -5.64 -16.47
CA LEU A 87 6.96 -4.30 -15.89
C LEU A 87 8.38 -3.90 -15.51
N GLY A 88 9.41 -4.59 -16.06
CA GLY A 88 10.80 -4.31 -15.76
C GLY A 88 11.22 -2.85 -16.05
N ASP A 89 10.66 -2.26 -17.10
CA ASP A 89 10.92 -0.87 -17.52
C ASP A 89 9.84 0.11 -17.06
N ALA A 90 8.90 -0.33 -16.22
CA ALA A 90 7.87 0.56 -15.66
C ALA A 90 8.50 1.62 -14.74
N PRO A 91 7.90 2.82 -14.61
CA PRO A 91 8.44 3.89 -13.78
C PRO A 91 8.29 3.58 -12.29
N ILE A 92 9.06 2.61 -11.78
CA ILE A 92 9.07 2.18 -10.40
C ILE A 92 10.41 2.55 -9.76
N ARG A 93 10.35 3.37 -8.72
CA ARG A 93 11.51 3.70 -7.88
C ARG A 93 11.59 2.72 -6.71
N TRP A 94 12.62 1.90 -6.71
CA TRP A 94 12.85 0.85 -5.70
C TRP A 94 13.75 1.32 -4.58
N LEU A 95 13.32 1.21 -3.32
CA LEU A 95 14.05 1.68 -2.17
C LEU A 95 14.08 0.65 -1.04
N VAL A 96 15.29 0.39 -0.53
CA VAL A 96 15.51 -0.35 0.72
C VAL A 96 15.70 0.69 1.82
N ASP A 97 14.67 0.94 2.62
CA ASP A 97 14.68 2.03 3.59
C ASP A 97 13.64 1.83 4.71
N ASP A 98 13.85 2.50 5.83
CA ASP A 98 12.83 2.66 6.86
C ASP A 98 11.71 3.58 6.37
N CYS A 99 10.45 3.12 6.45
CA CYS A 99 9.31 3.84 5.90
C CYS A 99 9.07 5.20 6.57
N VAL A 100 9.23 5.31 7.89
CA VAL A 100 9.03 6.58 8.62
C VAL A 100 10.08 7.58 8.21
N LYS A 101 11.36 7.19 8.24
CA LYS A 101 12.48 8.04 7.84
C LYS A 101 12.40 8.45 6.37
N PHE A 102 11.92 7.55 5.52
CA PHE A 102 11.67 7.87 4.11
C PHE A 102 10.62 8.97 3.97
N VAL A 103 9.45 8.82 4.62
CA VAL A 103 8.36 9.81 4.59
C VAL A 103 8.83 11.17 5.10
N GLU A 104 9.56 11.21 6.23
CA GLU A 104 10.12 12.46 6.75
C GLU A 104 11.08 13.15 5.77
N ARG A 105 11.89 12.38 5.05
CA ARG A 105 12.78 12.93 4.02
C ARG A 105 12.02 13.47 2.82
N GLU A 106 10.98 12.78 2.36
CA GLU A 106 10.15 13.25 1.25
C GLU A 106 9.40 14.56 1.62
N ILE A 107 8.94 14.69 2.87
CA ILE A 107 8.36 15.95 3.38
C ILE A 107 9.40 17.08 3.30
N ARG A 108 10.62 16.85 3.81
CA ARG A 108 11.68 17.88 3.75
C ARG A 108 12.09 18.26 2.32
N ARG A 109 11.93 17.36 1.35
CA ARG A 109 12.21 17.57 -0.08
C ARG A 109 11.06 18.25 -0.82
N GLY A 110 9.89 18.40 -0.18
CA GLY A 110 8.70 18.94 -0.82
C GLY A 110 8.10 18.02 -1.89
N ASN A 111 8.36 16.71 -1.82
CA ASN A 111 7.77 15.77 -2.74
C ASN A 111 6.32 15.45 -2.35
N HIS A 112 5.46 15.23 -3.36
CA HIS A 112 4.05 14.89 -3.16
C HIS A 112 3.65 13.70 -4.03
N TYR A 113 2.60 12.99 -3.56
CA TYR A 113 2.04 11.81 -4.17
C TYR A 113 0.53 11.95 -4.31
N ASP A 114 -0.02 11.41 -5.40
CA ASP A 114 -1.47 11.40 -5.63
C ASP A 114 -2.17 10.32 -4.83
N ALA A 115 -1.45 9.27 -4.48
CA ALA A 115 -1.99 8.19 -3.66
C ALA A 115 -0.90 7.56 -2.78
N ILE A 116 -1.34 7.03 -1.63
CA ILE A 116 -0.46 6.31 -0.71
C ILE A 116 -1.12 4.97 -0.35
N ILE A 117 -0.32 3.92 -0.39
CA ILE A 117 -0.66 2.56 0.03
C ILE A 117 0.28 2.17 1.16
N MET A 118 -0.23 1.57 2.22
CA MET A 118 0.60 1.02 3.29
C MET A 118 0.02 -0.27 3.86
N ASP A 119 0.92 -1.20 4.15
CA ASP A 119 0.60 -2.49 4.78
C ASP A 119 1.56 -2.75 5.95
N PRO A 120 1.45 -1.96 7.04
CA PRO A 120 2.41 -2.01 8.13
C PRO A 120 2.29 -3.32 8.91
N PRO A 121 3.43 -3.98 9.24
CA PRO A 121 3.43 -5.17 10.09
C PRO A 121 3.06 -4.81 11.53
N SER A 122 2.58 -5.80 12.30
CA SER A 122 2.34 -5.62 13.74
C SER A 122 3.62 -5.23 14.48
N TYR A 123 4.74 -5.86 14.12
CA TYR A 123 6.08 -5.59 14.64
C TYR A 123 7.11 -5.72 13.51
N GLY A 124 8.15 -4.89 13.55
CA GLY A 124 9.22 -4.95 12.58
C GLY A 124 10.51 -4.28 13.06
N ARG A 125 11.57 -4.48 12.27
CA ARG A 125 12.84 -3.78 12.45
C ARG A 125 13.25 -3.14 11.13
N GLY A 126 13.61 -1.88 11.19
CA GLY A 126 14.21 -1.17 10.06
C GLY A 126 15.64 -1.65 9.75
N PRO A 127 16.21 -1.24 8.61
CA PRO A 127 17.51 -1.71 8.13
C PRO A 127 18.68 -1.29 9.03
N LYS A 128 18.47 -0.33 9.92
CA LYS A 128 19.48 0.16 10.89
C LYS A 128 19.10 -0.17 12.34
N GLY A 129 18.18 -1.12 12.55
CA GLY A 129 17.74 -1.56 13.88
C GLY A 129 16.59 -0.73 14.47
N GLU A 130 15.95 0.15 13.70
CA GLU A 130 14.74 0.86 14.11
C GLU A 130 13.66 -0.14 14.54
N ILE A 131 12.96 0.17 15.63
CA ILE A 131 11.86 -0.67 16.12
C ILE A 131 10.54 -0.06 15.66
N TRP A 132 9.74 -0.89 15.00
CA TRP A 132 8.36 -0.59 14.63
C TRP A 132 7.42 -1.42 15.50
N LYS A 133 6.48 -0.76 16.16
CA LYS A 133 5.32 -1.35 16.81
C LYS A 133 4.08 -0.63 16.32
N ILE A 134 3.14 -1.35 15.77
CA ILE A 134 2.00 -0.75 15.07
C ILE A 134 1.16 0.14 15.99
N GLU A 135 0.94 -0.27 17.24
CA GLU A 135 0.13 0.44 18.23
C GLU A 135 0.68 1.84 18.54
N GLU A 136 2.01 1.98 18.48
CA GLU A 136 2.71 3.23 18.81
C GLU A 136 2.95 4.09 17.56
N SER A 137 3.10 3.46 16.40
CA SER A 137 3.73 4.08 15.22
C SER A 137 2.77 4.34 14.06
N VAL A 138 1.66 3.59 13.95
CA VAL A 138 0.81 3.67 12.75
C VAL A 138 0.11 5.01 12.60
N TYR A 139 -0.50 5.53 13.65
CA TYR A 139 -1.22 6.80 13.56
C TYR A 139 -0.29 7.99 13.31
N PRO A 140 0.85 8.15 14.01
CA PRO A 140 1.86 9.14 13.65
C PRO A 140 2.31 9.05 12.19
N LEU A 141 2.52 7.83 11.65
CA LEU A 141 2.89 7.65 10.25
C LEU A 141 1.77 8.09 9.30
N VAL A 142 0.51 7.75 9.58
CA VAL A 142 -0.64 8.21 8.78
C VAL A 142 -0.71 9.74 8.74
N GLN A 143 -0.45 10.41 9.87
CA GLN A 143 -0.40 11.88 9.94
C GLN A 143 0.76 12.47 9.12
N LEU A 144 1.92 11.83 9.10
CA LEU A 144 3.05 12.24 8.26
C LEU A 144 2.72 12.02 6.77
N CYS A 145 2.16 10.88 6.42
CA CYS A 145 1.74 10.55 5.06
C CYS A 145 0.69 11.54 4.52
N ALA A 146 -0.23 12.03 5.36
CA ALA A 146 -1.20 13.06 4.97
C ALA A 146 -0.54 14.37 4.49
N LYS A 147 0.69 14.66 4.92
CA LYS A 147 1.48 15.82 4.47
C LYS A 147 2.11 15.62 3.09
N LEU A 148 2.25 14.36 2.66
CA LEU A 148 2.79 14.01 1.34
C LEU A 148 1.73 13.95 0.25
N LEU A 149 0.46 13.98 0.58
CA LEU A 149 -0.60 13.98 -0.42
C LEU A 149 -0.64 15.31 -1.17
N THR A 150 -0.88 15.25 -2.48
CA THR A 150 -1.19 16.43 -3.30
C THR A 150 -2.48 17.09 -2.81
N ASP A 151 -2.77 18.32 -3.24
CA ASP A 151 -4.00 19.03 -2.85
C ASP A 151 -5.28 18.31 -3.31
N LYS A 152 -5.18 17.52 -4.36
CA LYS A 152 -6.27 16.67 -4.89
C LYS A 152 -5.81 15.21 -4.93
N PRO A 153 -5.71 14.54 -3.77
CA PRO A 153 -5.25 13.17 -3.73
C PRO A 153 -6.27 12.24 -4.40
N LEU A 154 -5.79 11.16 -5.00
CA LEU A 154 -6.67 10.20 -5.65
C LEU A 154 -7.25 9.21 -4.62
N PHE A 155 -6.36 8.64 -3.78
CA PHE A 155 -6.77 7.76 -2.68
C PHE A 155 -5.68 7.60 -1.61
N PHE A 156 -6.10 7.07 -0.47
CA PHE A 156 -5.23 6.56 0.58
C PHE A 156 -5.73 5.18 1.01
N LEU A 157 -4.83 4.21 1.13
CA LEU A 157 -5.13 2.84 1.54
C LEU A 157 -4.19 2.41 2.66
N ILE A 158 -4.76 1.89 3.73
CA ILE A 158 -4.03 1.21 4.80
C ILE A 158 -4.64 -0.16 5.05
N ASN A 159 -3.79 -1.18 5.14
CA ASN A 159 -4.16 -2.52 5.54
C ASN A 159 -3.72 -2.81 6.96
N SER A 160 -4.39 -3.75 7.62
CA SER A 160 -4.00 -4.25 8.92
C SER A 160 -4.36 -5.72 9.07
N TYR A 161 -3.39 -6.49 9.52
CA TYR A 161 -3.56 -7.89 9.96
C TYR A 161 -3.38 -8.03 11.48
N THR A 162 -3.39 -6.89 12.17
CA THR A 162 -3.15 -6.83 13.62
C THR A 162 -4.47 -6.87 14.39
N THR A 163 -4.57 -7.78 15.34
CA THR A 163 -5.69 -7.83 16.29
C THR A 163 -5.78 -6.49 17.04
N GLY A 164 -6.99 -5.93 17.13
CA GLY A 164 -7.23 -4.64 17.78
C GLY A 164 -7.28 -3.45 16.81
N LEU A 165 -6.75 -3.56 15.59
CA LEU A 165 -6.94 -2.56 14.52
C LEU A 165 -8.16 -2.89 13.68
N GLN A 166 -9.33 -2.79 14.29
CA GLN A 166 -10.62 -3.03 13.66
C GLN A 166 -10.90 -2.01 12.54
N PRO A 167 -11.78 -2.32 11.55
CA PRO A 167 -12.16 -1.37 10.49
C PRO A 167 -12.58 0.00 11.01
N ALA A 168 -13.33 0.05 12.12
CA ALA A 168 -13.74 1.31 12.74
C ALA A 168 -12.55 2.16 13.22
N VAL A 169 -11.48 1.53 13.72
CA VAL A 169 -10.26 2.23 14.13
C VAL A 169 -9.53 2.81 12.91
N LEU A 170 -9.45 2.05 11.82
CA LEU A 170 -8.88 2.53 10.56
C LEU A 170 -9.68 3.71 10.02
N THR A 171 -11.01 3.63 10.04
CA THR A 171 -11.90 4.75 9.63
C THR A 171 -11.60 6.00 10.46
N TYR A 172 -11.50 5.87 11.78
CA TYR A 172 -11.25 6.99 12.69
C TYR A 172 -9.88 7.65 12.40
N MET A 173 -8.83 6.86 12.27
CA MET A 173 -7.48 7.36 11.98
C MET A 173 -7.41 8.11 10.66
N ILE A 174 -7.94 7.52 9.58
CA ILE A 174 -7.94 8.12 8.25
C ILE A 174 -8.76 9.40 8.24
N SER A 175 -10.00 9.36 8.76
CA SER A 175 -10.90 10.53 8.78
C SER A 175 -10.30 11.70 9.55
N THR A 176 -9.59 11.42 10.65
CA THR A 176 -8.94 12.46 11.44
C THR A 176 -7.70 13.03 10.74
N ALA A 177 -6.85 12.18 10.18
CA ALA A 177 -5.60 12.61 9.55
C ALA A 177 -5.85 13.30 8.20
N LEU A 178 -6.84 12.88 7.45
CA LEU A 178 -7.15 13.37 6.11
C LEU A 178 -8.31 14.38 6.09
N LYS A 179 -8.75 14.89 7.22
CA LYS A 179 -9.91 15.80 7.35
C LYS A 179 -9.89 17.06 6.47
N LYS A 180 -8.70 17.45 5.99
CA LYS A 180 -8.53 18.62 5.10
C LYS A 180 -8.88 18.33 3.64
N PHE A 181 -8.99 17.07 3.27
CA PHE A 181 -9.29 16.65 1.92
C PHE A 181 -10.77 16.32 1.77
N ASP A 182 -11.35 16.74 0.65
CA ASP A 182 -12.72 16.36 0.30
C ASP A 182 -12.74 14.94 -0.25
N GLY A 183 -13.45 14.04 0.44
CA GLY A 183 -13.45 12.64 0.08
C GLY A 183 -14.26 11.78 1.03
N LYS A 184 -14.37 10.51 0.69
CA LYS A 184 -15.10 9.49 1.46
C LYS A 184 -14.09 8.53 2.10
N VAL A 185 -14.28 8.26 3.40
CA VAL A 185 -13.55 7.21 4.13
C VAL A 185 -14.47 6.01 4.33
N THR A 186 -13.94 4.84 4.00
CA THR A 186 -14.59 3.55 4.26
C THR A 186 -13.58 2.57 4.82
N ALA A 187 -14.02 1.64 5.65
CA ALA A 187 -13.19 0.52 6.07
C ALA A 187 -14.05 -0.75 6.20
N SER A 188 -13.44 -1.88 5.90
CA SER A 188 -14.09 -3.19 5.99
C SER A 188 -13.05 -4.27 6.25
N GLU A 189 -13.52 -5.43 6.66
CA GLU A 189 -12.70 -6.64 6.61
C GLU A 189 -12.41 -7.00 5.15
N ILE A 190 -11.25 -7.64 4.94
CA ILE A 190 -10.87 -8.28 3.68
C ILE A 190 -10.63 -9.76 3.93
N GLY A 191 -10.87 -10.56 2.90
CA GLY A 191 -10.70 -11.99 3.01
C GLY A 191 -10.83 -12.72 1.68
N LEU A 192 -10.76 -14.04 1.76
CA LEU A 192 -10.85 -14.93 0.61
C LEU A 192 -12.25 -15.52 0.52
N SER A 193 -12.85 -15.48 -0.67
CA SER A 193 -14.13 -16.14 -0.92
C SER A 193 -14.00 -17.65 -0.83
N VAL A 194 -14.90 -18.27 -0.07
CA VAL A 194 -14.98 -19.73 0.10
C VAL A 194 -16.02 -20.28 -0.86
N SER A 195 -15.56 -20.96 -1.93
CA SER A 195 -16.43 -21.46 -3.00
C SER A 195 -17.45 -22.50 -2.54
N SER A 196 -17.14 -23.26 -1.49
CA SER A 196 -17.99 -24.36 -1.00
C SER A 196 -19.23 -23.89 -0.22
N ASN A 197 -19.25 -22.68 0.33
CA ASN A 197 -20.32 -22.19 1.19
C ASN A 197 -20.74 -20.73 0.94
N GLY A 198 -20.05 -20.03 0.02
CA GLY A 198 -20.32 -18.63 -0.29
C GLY A 198 -19.93 -17.62 0.80
N LEU A 199 -19.26 -18.06 1.86
CA LEU A 199 -18.76 -17.20 2.92
C LEU A 199 -17.39 -16.60 2.56
N VAL A 200 -16.88 -15.73 3.41
CA VAL A 200 -15.56 -15.15 3.30
C VAL A 200 -14.70 -15.61 4.47
N LEU A 201 -13.52 -16.15 4.19
CA LEU A 201 -12.50 -16.39 5.20
C LEU A 201 -11.86 -15.04 5.55
N PRO A 202 -12.09 -14.50 6.75
CA PRO A 202 -11.54 -13.20 7.12
C PRO A 202 -10.02 -13.30 7.27
N CYS A 203 -9.30 -12.36 6.65
CA CYS A 203 -7.83 -12.31 6.68
C CYS A 203 -7.31 -11.07 7.40
N GLY A 204 -7.95 -9.92 7.23
CA GLY A 204 -7.53 -8.66 7.79
C GLY A 204 -8.54 -7.56 7.56
N ALA A 205 -8.12 -6.31 7.69
CA ALA A 205 -8.95 -5.13 7.46
C ALA A 205 -8.26 -4.14 6.53
N SER A 206 -9.06 -3.38 5.77
CA SER A 206 -8.59 -2.28 4.93
C SER A 206 -9.37 -1.01 5.23
N GLY A 207 -8.65 0.09 5.41
CA GLY A 207 -9.22 1.44 5.45
C GLY A 207 -8.87 2.18 4.16
N ARG A 208 -9.85 2.83 3.55
CA ARG A 208 -9.74 3.51 2.25
C ARG A 208 -10.28 4.93 2.35
N PHE A 209 -9.51 5.89 1.89
CA PHE A 209 -10.00 7.22 1.51
C PHE A 209 -10.02 7.31 -0.01
N GLU A 210 -11.04 7.92 -0.55
CA GLU A 210 -11.15 8.26 -1.97
C GLU A 210 -11.66 9.69 -2.14
N SER A 211 -11.05 10.44 -3.05
CA SER A 211 -11.54 11.79 -3.39
C SER A 211 -12.91 11.73 -4.08
N ILE A 212 -13.72 12.75 -3.85
CA ILE A 212 -15.06 12.94 -4.48
C ILE A 212 -14.91 13.81 -5.75
N CYS A 213 -13.81 13.75 -6.46
CA CYS A 213 -13.63 14.55 -7.70
C CYS A 213 -14.04 13.77 -8.94
#